data_e89bfd082a83bb3c55f3a03a59dcff8a
#
_entry.id   e89bfd082a83bb3c55f3a03a59dcff8a
#
_cell.length_a   1.000
_cell.length_b   1.000
_cell.length_c   1.000
_cell.angle_alpha   90.00
_cell.angle_beta   90.00
_cell.angle_gamma   90.00
#
_symmetry.space_group_name_H-M   'P 1'
#
loop_
_entity.id
_entity.type
_entity.pdbx_description
1 polymer ?
#
loop_
_entity_poly.entity_id
_entity_poly.type
_entity_poly.pdbx_seq_one_letter_code
_entity_poly.pdbx_strand_id
1 'polypeptide(L)'
;MPEEKRIAYAASFGFDSFPPKYERLYTEGLKGIRYCSCREKSGCDLFEKATGKSVQQVLDPTLCLDADEWGKIASKPGYNVPDKYILVYYIAGLPQQYESYIHELSNNYNVKCIDIYNGGNNYFKTTGPREFIWLIKNAKFVCTDSFHASVFSILFQKQFLVFPRCNETGKGSYGRIDALLQLCSIT
;
A
#
# COMPACT_ATOMS: atom_id res chain seq x y z
N MET A 1 25.15 -7.10 -12.48
CA MET A 1 24.99 -8.30 -11.61
C MET A 1 24.74 -9.49 -12.53
N PRO A 2 25.44 -10.61 -12.40
CA PRO A 2 25.23 -11.82 -13.20
C PRO A 2 23.79 -12.33 -13.08
N GLU A 3 23.25 -12.95 -14.13
CA GLU A 3 21.84 -13.38 -14.16
C GLU A 3 21.53 -14.43 -13.09
N GLU A 4 22.45 -15.34 -12.82
CA GLU A 4 22.30 -16.39 -11.80
C GLU A 4 22.12 -15.84 -10.37
N LYS A 5 22.46 -14.57 -10.15
CA LYS A 5 22.30 -13.86 -8.86
C LYS A 5 21.07 -12.95 -8.81
N ARG A 6 20.29 -12.87 -9.89
CA ARG A 6 19.11 -12.01 -9.95
C ARG A 6 17.88 -12.79 -9.51
N ILE A 7 17.37 -12.44 -8.34
CA ILE A 7 16.15 -13.02 -7.74
C ILE A 7 15.20 -11.89 -7.41
N ALA A 8 13.93 -12.03 -7.77
CA ALA A 8 12.86 -11.15 -7.36
C ALA A 8 11.85 -11.91 -6.50
N TYR A 9 11.72 -11.52 -5.24
CA TYR A 9 10.76 -12.10 -4.31
C TYR A 9 9.59 -11.15 -4.10
N ALA A 10 8.36 -11.65 -4.25
CA ALA A 10 7.11 -10.91 -4.07
C ALA A 10 7.07 -9.57 -4.83
N ALA A 11 7.62 -9.57 -6.05
CA ALA A 11 7.66 -8.37 -6.88
C ALA A 11 6.25 -7.88 -7.25
N SER A 12 6.13 -6.59 -7.54
CA SER A 12 4.88 -5.97 -7.99
C SER A 12 5.18 -4.99 -9.11
N PHE A 13 4.40 -5.07 -10.19
CA PHE A 13 4.48 -4.08 -11.27
C PHE A 13 3.64 -2.84 -10.97
N GLY A 14 2.57 -2.98 -10.20
CA GLY A 14 1.64 -1.88 -9.90
C GLY A 14 0.71 -1.51 -11.06
N PHE A 15 0.68 -2.30 -12.12
CA PHE A 15 -0.20 -2.18 -13.28
C PHE A 15 -0.50 -3.57 -13.86
N ASP A 16 -1.58 -3.68 -14.64
CA ASP A 16 -2.07 -4.94 -15.20
C ASP A 16 -1.66 -5.15 -16.66
N SER A 17 -1.00 -4.18 -17.26
CA SER A 17 -0.44 -4.27 -18.62
C SER A 17 0.81 -3.39 -18.73
N PHE A 18 1.80 -3.85 -19.52
CA PHE A 18 2.98 -3.00 -19.77
C PHE A 18 2.57 -1.74 -20.54
N PRO A 19 3.04 -0.57 -20.11
CA PRO A 19 2.87 0.63 -20.91
C PRO A 19 3.50 0.45 -22.28
N PRO A 20 2.78 0.68 -23.41
CA PRO A 20 3.28 0.35 -24.75
C PRO A 20 4.66 0.91 -25.05
N LYS A 21 4.92 2.14 -24.58
CA LYS A 21 6.22 2.82 -24.75
C LYS A 21 7.39 2.05 -24.12
N TYR A 22 7.14 1.27 -23.07
CA TYR A 22 8.18 0.61 -22.28
C TYR A 22 8.11 -0.92 -22.35
N GLU A 23 7.18 -1.50 -23.10
CA GLU A 23 6.95 -2.95 -23.17
C GLU A 23 8.23 -3.72 -23.52
N ARG A 24 8.98 -3.26 -24.53
CA ARG A 24 10.27 -3.89 -24.91
C ARG A 24 11.28 -3.82 -23.76
N LEU A 25 11.39 -2.68 -23.08
CA LEU A 25 12.33 -2.50 -21.97
C LEU A 25 12.02 -3.47 -20.82
N TYR A 26 10.73 -3.58 -20.45
CA TYR A 26 10.30 -4.53 -19.42
C TYR A 26 10.59 -5.97 -19.85
N THR A 27 10.20 -6.36 -21.07
CA THR A 27 10.41 -7.72 -21.57
C THR A 27 11.89 -8.11 -21.57
N GLU A 28 12.78 -7.27 -22.07
CA GLU A 28 14.23 -7.54 -22.07
C GLU A 28 14.81 -7.58 -20.65
N GLY A 29 14.41 -6.64 -19.78
CA GLY A 29 14.89 -6.60 -18.39
C GLY A 29 14.47 -7.83 -17.59
N LEU A 30 13.25 -8.31 -17.76
CA LEU A 30 12.70 -9.45 -17.01
C LEU A 30 13.34 -10.78 -17.40
N LYS A 31 13.76 -10.96 -18.67
CA LYS A 31 14.44 -12.18 -19.13
C LYS A 31 15.68 -12.51 -18.31
N GLY A 32 16.39 -11.48 -17.81
CA GLY A 32 17.58 -11.63 -16.99
C GLY A 32 17.31 -11.99 -15.52
N ILE A 33 16.06 -12.17 -15.10
CA ILE A 33 15.73 -12.61 -13.74
C ILE A 33 15.65 -14.14 -13.73
N ARG A 34 16.46 -14.77 -12.89
CA ARG A 34 16.53 -16.23 -12.78
C ARG A 34 15.31 -16.80 -12.04
N TYR A 35 14.99 -16.26 -10.89
CA TYR A 35 13.86 -16.66 -10.07
C TYR A 35 13.01 -15.44 -9.76
N CYS A 36 11.71 -15.56 -9.98
CA CYS A 36 10.75 -14.52 -9.69
C CYS A 36 9.55 -15.11 -8.94
N SER A 37 9.05 -14.37 -7.97
CA SER A 37 7.69 -14.50 -7.45
C SER A 37 7.04 -13.14 -7.43
N CYS A 38 5.73 -13.08 -7.60
CA CYS A 38 4.95 -11.85 -7.56
C CYS A 38 3.91 -11.91 -6.44
N ARG A 39 3.54 -10.75 -5.89
CA ARG A 39 2.52 -10.69 -4.83
C ARG A 39 1.10 -10.53 -5.37
N GLU A 40 0.93 -10.25 -6.66
CA GLU A 40 -0.36 -10.19 -7.34
C GLU A 40 -0.39 -11.06 -8.59
N LYS A 41 -1.59 -11.58 -8.90
CA LYS A 41 -1.80 -12.46 -10.06
C LYS A 41 -1.47 -11.77 -11.37
N SER A 42 -1.86 -10.51 -11.54
CA SER A 42 -1.53 -9.72 -12.75
C SER A 42 -0.03 -9.60 -12.96
N GLY A 43 0.76 -9.48 -11.88
CA GLY A 43 2.22 -9.48 -11.95
C GLY A 43 2.79 -10.81 -12.42
N CYS A 44 2.25 -11.95 -11.98
CA CYS A 44 2.62 -13.25 -12.46
C CYS A 44 2.35 -13.38 -13.98
N ASP A 45 1.13 -13.01 -14.41
CA ASP A 45 0.73 -13.11 -15.82
C ASP A 45 1.61 -12.24 -16.73
N LEU A 46 1.96 -11.04 -16.29
CA LEU A 46 2.88 -10.15 -17.02
C LEU A 46 4.29 -10.74 -17.14
N PHE A 47 4.82 -11.31 -16.07
CA PHE A 47 6.14 -11.91 -16.07
C PHE A 47 6.17 -13.17 -16.95
N GLU A 48 5.18 -14.05 -16.85
CA GLU A 48 5.04 -15.24 -17.68
C GLU A 48 4.91 -14.86 -19.17
N LYS A 49 4.07 -13.89 -19.49
CA LYS A 49 3.94 -13.36 -20.86
C LYS A 49 5.27 -12.84 -21.43
N ALA A 50 6.03 -12.11 -20.60
CA ALA A 50 7.27 -11.47 -21.02
C ALA A 50 8.44 -12.45 -21.18
N THR A 51 8.48 -13.51 -20.38
CA THR A 51 9.67 -14.37 -20.24
C THR A 51 9.44 -15.82 -20.65
N GLY A 52 8.19 -16.27 -20.70
CA GLY A 52 7.83 -17.68 -20.88
C GLY A 52 8.13 -18.55 -19.65
N LYS A 53 8.55 -17.96 -18.51
CA LYS A 53 8.88 -18.68 -17.28
C LYS A 53 7.70 -18.67 -16.33
N SER A 54 7.38 -19.80 -15.70
CA SER A 54 6.33 -19.88 -14.66
C SER A 54 6.74 -19.11 -13.41
N VAL A 55 5.77 -18.45 -12.79
CA VAL A 55 5.95 -17.58 -11.61
C VAL A 55 4.93 -17.91 -10.54
N GLN A 56 5.39 -18.06 -9.31
CA GLN A 56 4.53 -18.30 -8.18
C GLN A 56 4.01 -16.97 -7.60
N GLN A 57 2.71 -16.91 -7.34
CA GLN A 57 2.14 -15.88 -6.51
C GLN A 57 2.43 -16.17 -5.04
N VAL A 58 2.94 -15.18 -4.31
CA VAL A 58 3.28 -15.26 -2.88
C VAL A 58 2.72 -14.06 -2.13
N LEU A 59 2.68 -14.13 -0.81
CA LEU A 59 2.28 -13.01 0.02
C LEU A 59 3.30 -11.86 -0.04
N ASP A 60 2.81 -10.64 0.17
CA ASP A 60 3.70 -9.50 0.41
C ASP A 60 4.56 -9.78 1.66
N PRO A 61 5.86 -9.46 1.64
CA PRO A 61 6.77 -9.72 2.77
C PRO A 61 6.29 -9.13 4.10
N THR A 62 5.52 -8.03 4.07
CA THR A 62 4.95 -7.43 5.28
C THR A 62 3.96 -8.33 6.00
N LEU A 63 3.36 -9.29 5.29
CA LEU A 63 2.45 -10.30 5.86
C LEU A 63 3.19 -11.53 6.42
N CYS A 64 4.52 -11.62 6.25
CA CYS A 64 5.32 -12.70 6.82
C CYS A 64 5.62 -12.53 8.32
N LEU A 65 5.36 -11.34 8.86
CA LEU A 65 5.49 -11.03 10.29
C LEU A 65 4.11 -10.68 10.85
N ASP A 66 3.90 -11.02 12.10
CA ASP A 66 2.66 -10.68 12.81
C ASP A 66 2.65 -9.25 13.37
N ALA A 67 1.51 -8.87 13.95
CA ALA A 67 1.32 -7.55 14.54
C ALA A 67 2.27 -7.25 15.72
N ASP A 68 2.65 -8.28 16.49
CA ASP A 68 3.51 -8.11 17.64
C ASP A 68 4.95 -7.83 17.20
N GLU A 69 5.45 -8.55 16.19
CA GLU A 69 6.79 -8.30 15.64
C GLU A 69 6.87 -6.89 15.02
N TRP A 70 5.87 -6.48 14.23
CA TRP A 70 5.79 -5.12 13.72
C TRP A 70 5.64 -4.08 14.82
N GLY A 71 4.91 -4.42 15.88
CA GLY A 71 4.73 -3.56 17.06
C GLY A 71 6.03 -3.25 17.80
N LYS A 72 7.01 -4.16 17.81
CA LYS A 72 8.31 -3.98 18.47
C LYS A 72 9.16 -2.89 17.84
N ILE A 73 9.05 -2.69 16.52
CA ILE A 73 9.81 -1.67 15.80
C ILE A 73 9.07 -0.34 15.67
N ALA A 74 7.76 -0.31 15.98
CA ALA A 74 6.96 0.91 15.90
C ALA A 74 7.47 1.98 16.90
N SER A 75 7.53 3.22 16.47
CA SER A 75 8.02 4.34 17.27
C SER A 75 7.05 5.51 17.21
N LYS A 76 6.70 6.09 18.37
CA LYS A 76 5.84 7.28 18.42
C LYS A 76 6.51 8.43 17.65
N PRO A 77 5.77 9.14 16.79
CA PRO A 77 6.29 10.35 16.15
C PRO A 77 6.75 11.41 17.15
N GLY A 78 7.74 12.19 16.78
CA GLY A 78 8.27 13.28 17.60
C GLY A 78 7.37 14.51 17.69
N TYR A 79 6.24 14.53 16.99
CA TYR A 79 5.22 15.58 17.05
C TYR A 79 4.03 15.16 17.91
N ASN A 80 3.18 16.14 18.24
CA ASN A 80 1.99 15.88 19.07
C ASN A 80 0.94 15.08 18.28
N VAL A 81 0.62 13.89 18.78
CA VAL A 81 -0.42 13.00 18.23
C VAL A 81 -1.58 12.96 19.22
N PRO A 82 -2.81 13.28 18.80
CA PRO A 82 -4.00 13.15 19.64
C PRO A 82 -4.21 11.71 20.12
N ASP A 83 -4.83 11.53 21.28
CA ASP A 83 -5.12 10.19 21.83
C ASP A 83 -6.07 9.39 20.94
N LYS A 84 -6.98 10.07 20.24
CA LYS A 84 -7.91 9.47 19.27
C LYS A 84 -7.85 10.26 17.97
N TYR A 85 -7.62 9.57 16.86
CA TYR A 85 -7.52 10.21 15.54
C TYR A 85 -7.92 9.28 14.40
N ILE A 86 -8.28 9.88 13.28
CA ILE A 86 -8.36 9.24 11.97
C ILE A 86 -7.01 9.49 11.29
N LEU A 87 -6.33 8.42 10.90
CA LEU A 87 -5.14 8.53 10.07
C LEU A 87 -5.55 8.64 8.60
N VAL A 88 -5.11 9.70 7.94
CA VAL A 88 -5.32 9.95 6.51
C VAL A 88 -3.98 9.80 5.80
N TYR A 89 -3.90 8.83 4.89
CA TYR A 89 -2.67 8.54 4.15
C TYR A 89 -2.97 8.27 2.69
N TYR A 90 -2.88 9.30 1.87
CA TYR A 90 -3.12 9.26 0.43
C TYR A 90 -1.84 9.58 -0.33
N ILE A 91 -1.39 8.64 -1.17
CA ILE A 91 -0.15 8.79 -1.93
C ILE A 91 -0.36 9.66 -3.18
N ALA A 92 -1.54 9.56 -3.80
CA ALA A 92 -1.87 10.28 -5.03
C ALA A 92 -2.56 11.64 -4.80
N GLY A 93 -2.64 12.09 -3.53
CA GLY A 93 -3.46 13.24 -3.15
C GLY A 93 -4.90 12.84 -2.84
N LEU A 94 -5.53 13.53 -1.90
CA LEU A 94 -6.90 13.27 -1.46
C LEU A 94 -7.89 14.03 -2.36
N PRO A 95 -8.77 13.33 -3.11
CA PRO A 95 -9.83 14.00 -3.88
C PRO A 95 -10.83 14.70 -2.96
N GLN A 96 -11.31 15.87 -3.36
CA GLN A 96 -12.22 16.70 -2.55
C GLN A 96 -13.48 15.95 -2.07
N GLN A 97 -14.03 15.07 -2.89
CA GLN A 97 -15.20 14.26 -2.51
C GLN A 97 -14.93 13.35 -1.30
N TYR A 98 -13.70 12.82 -1.16
CA TYR A 98 -13.31 11.97 -0.02
C TYR A 98 -12.91 12.80 1.19
N GLU A 99 -12.39 14.00 0.98
CA GLU A 99 -12.11 14.96 2.04
C GLU A 99 -13.39 15.28 2.84
N SER A 100 -14.48 15.59 2.14
CA SER A 100 -15.77 15.87 2.76
C SER A 100 -16.26 14.68 3.59
N TYR A 101 -16.14 13.45 3.07
CA TYR A 101 -16.50 12.24 3.79
C TYR A 101 -15.65 11.99 5.04
N ILE A 102 -14.35 12.24 4.96
CA ILE A 102 -13.44 12.11 6.11
C ILE A 102 -13.76 13.17 7.18
N HIS A 103 -14.11 14.39 6.77
CA HIS A 103 -14.57 15.42 7.68
C HIS A 103 -15.87 15.03 8.39
N GLU A 104 -16.82 14.44 7.68
CA GLU A 104 -18.04 13.92 8.28
C GLU A 104 -17.75 12.81 9.30
N LEU A 105 -16.89 11.85 8.98
CA LEU A 105 -16.42 10.83 9.92
C LEU A 105 -15.77 11.46 11.17
N SER A 106 -14.90 12.44 10.97
CA SER A 106 -14.23 13.15 12.03
C SER A 106 -15.23 13.79 13.01
N ASN A 107 -16.25 14.44 12.48
CA ASN A 107 -17.31 15.08 13.26
C ASN A 107 -18.18 14.05 13.99
N ASN A 108 -18.65 13.01 13.29
CA ASN A 108 -19.50 11.96 13.84
C ASN A 108 -18.86 11.20 15.00
N TYR A 109 -17.57 10.98 14.93
CA TYR A 109 -16.82 10.29 15.98
C TYR A 109 -16.11 11.23 16.96
N ASN A 110 -16.21 12.55 16.78
CA ASN A 110 -15.53 13.58 17.57
C ASN A 110 -14.03 13.27 17.73
N VAL A 111 -13.34 13.02 16.62
CA VAL A 111 -11.91 12.71 16.58
C VAL A 111 -11.20 13.59 15.56
N LYS A 112 -9.94 13.93 15.81
CA LYS A 112 -9.12 14.73 14.90
C LYS A 112 -8.60 13.86 13.74
N CYS A 113 -8.32 14.50 12.62
CA CYS A 113 -7.59 13.87 11.51
C CYS A 113 -6.09 14.17 11.59
N ILE A 114 -5.28 13.17 11.30
CA ILE A 114 -3.85 13.33 11.01
C ILE A 114 -3.68 12.97 9.54
N ASP A 115 -3.48 13.98 8.70
CA ASP A 115 -3.12 13.78 7.30
C ASP A 115 -1.60 13.90 7.15
N ILE A 116 -0.97 12.78 6.77
CA ILE A 116 0.49 12.70 6.65
C ILE A 116 0.99 13.59 5.51
N TYR A 117 0.26 13.69 4.40
CA TYR A 117 0.71 14.43 3.20
C TYR A 117 0.28 15.90 3.19
N ASN A 118 -0.97 16.20 3.58
CA ASN A 118 -1.58 17.52 3.38
C ASN A 118 -1.78 18.29 4.69
N GLY A 119 -1.47 17.70 5.84
CA GLY A 119 -1.79 18.25 7.16
C GLY A 119 -1.06 19.53 7.58
N GLY A 120 -0.39 20.22 6.66
CA GLY A 120 0.23 21.55 6.90
C GLY A 120 1.39 21.57 7.90
N ASN A 121 1.56 20.54 8.68
CA ASN A 121 2.51 20.43 9.80
C ASN A 121 3.81 19.69 9.45
N ASN A 122 4.15 19.51 8.17
CA ASN A 122 5.30 18.73 7.72
C ASN A 122 5.35 17.29 8.24
N TYR A 123 4.20 16.69 8.55
CA TYR A 123 4.14 15.31 9.06
C TYR A 123 4.84 14.32 8.14
N PHE A 124 4.74 14.51 6.81
CA PHE A 124 5.41 13.68 5.84
C PHE A 124 6.94 13.65 6.03
N LYS A 125 7.57 14.80 6.31
CA LYS A 125 9.03 14.90 6.48
C LYS A 125 9.53 14.28 7.78
N THR A 126 8.64 14.14 8.77
CA THR A 126 8.98 13.67 10.12
C THR A 126 8.38 12.31 10.47
N THR A 127 7.66 11.69 9.52
CA THR A 127 7.07 10.35 9.66
C THR A 127 7.89 9.36 8.84
N GLY A 128 8.77 8.62 9.49
CA GLY A 128 9.49 7.51 8.89
C GLY A 128 8.66 6.20 8.95
N PRO A 129 9.22 5.07 8.47
CA PRO A 129 8.53 3.79 8.49
C PRO A 129 8.08 3.31 9.89
N ARG A 130 8.87 3.58 10.91
CA ARG A 130 8.57 3.20 12.30
C ARG A 130 7.41 4.00 12.87
N GLU A 131 7.40 5.31 12.59
CA GLU A 131 6.33 6.23 12.97
C GLU A 131 5.04 5.93 12.20
N PHE A 132 5.14 5.58 10.92
CA PHE A 132 4.01 5.15 10.09
C PHE A 132 3.32 3.92 10.67
N ILE A 133 4.08 2.89 11.05
CA ILE A 133 3.55 1.69 11.70
C ILE A 133 2.87 2.06 13.03
N TRP A 134 3.51 2.92 13.83
CA TRP A 134 2.94 3.37 15.10
C TRP A 134 1.62 4.13 14.91
N LEU A 135 1.56 5.01 13.92
CA LEU A 135 0.36 5.78 13.61
C LEU A 135 -0.81 4.86 13.20
N ILE A 136 -0.57 3.85 12.36
CA ILE A 136 -1.62 2.90 12.00
C ILE A 136 -2.06 2.09 13.23
N LYS A 137 -1.11 1.56 13.99
CA LYS A 137 -1.38 0.76 15.21
C LYS A 137 -2.26 1.50 16.20
N ASN A 138 -2.11 2.81 16.35
CA ASN A 138 -2.81 3.62 17.36
C ASN A 138 -3.99 4.43 16.79
N ALA A 139 -4.24 4.40 15.50
CA ALA A 139 -5.38 5.07 14.89
C ALA A 139 -6.72 4.44 15.35
N LYS A 140 -7.77 5.25 15.42
CA LYS A 140 -9.14 4.78 15.56
C LYS A 140 -9.68 4.28 14.21
N PHE A 141 -9.41 5.03 13.15
CA PHE A 141 -9.71 4.68 11.77
C PHE A 141 -8.52 5.01 10.87
N VAL A 142 -8.40 4.31 9.77
CA VAL A 142 -7.42 4.60 8.71
C VAL A 142 -8.16 4.85 7.40
N CYS A 143 -7.89 5.97 6.77
CA CYS A 143 -8.41 6.32 5.44
C CYS A 143 -7.23 6.39 4.47
N THR A 144 -7.23 5.56 3.42
CA THR A 144 -6.03 5.42 2.59
C THR A 144 -6.32 4.96 1.15
N ASP A 145 -5.39 5.23 0.25
CA ASP A 145 -5.25 4.63 -1.07
C ASP A 145 -4.01 3.72 -1.17
N SER A 146 -3.37 3.46 -0.03
CA SER A 146 -2.09 2.76 0.04
C SER A 146 -2.25 1.28 0.35
N PHE A 147 -1.64 0.43 -0.49
CA PHE A 147 -1.57 -1.01 -0.25
C PHE A 147 -0.97 -1.33 1.14
N HIS A 148 0.18 -0.76 1.49
CA HIS A 148 0.82 -1.07 2.77
C HIS A 148 0.06 -0.51 3.98
N ALA A 149 -0.63 0.64 3.84
CA ALA A 149 -1.51 1.10 4.91
C ALA A 149 -2.67 0.13 5.14
N SER A 150 -3.24 -0.45 4.07
CA SER A 150 -4.26 -1.51 4.18
C SER A 150 -3.70 -2.77 4.83
N VAL A 151 -2.51 -3.24 4.42
CA VAL A 151 -1.83 -4.39 5.04
C VAL A 151 -1.65 -4.21 6.54
N PHE A 152 -1.08 -3.07 6.97
CA PHE A 152 -0.88 -2.81 8.40
C PHE A 152 -2.20 -2.61 9.15
N SER A 153 -3.23 -2.04 8.50
CA SER A 153 -4.57 -1.94 9.10
C SER A 153 -5.16 -3.32 9.37
N ILE A 154 -5.00 -4.27 8.44
CA ILE A 154 -5.42 -5.67 8.63
C ILE A 154 -4.61 -6.31 9.77
N LEU A 155 -3.29 -6.22 9.74
CA LEU A 155 -2.40 -6.79 10.78
C LEU A 155 -2.76 -6.29 12.18
N PHE A 156 -2.98 -4.99 12.34
CA PHE A 156 -3.34 -4.38 13.62
C PHE A 156 -4.85 -4.37 13.89
N GLN A 157 -5.66 -5.06 13.08
CA GLN A 157 -7.12 -5.17 13.22
C GLN A 157 -7.81 -3.80 13.35
N LYS A 158 -7.39 -2.85 12.52
CA LYS A 158 -7.96 -1.49 12.48
C LYS A 158 -9.17 -1.43 11.56
N GLN A 159 -10.14 -0.62 11.93
CA GLN A 159 -11.15 -0.20 10.98
C GLN A 159 -10.50 0.71 9.94
N PHE A 160 -10.71 0.44 8.67
CA PHE A 160 -10.12 1.24 7.61
C PHE A 160 -11.04 1.34 6.41
N LEU A 161 -10.84 2.41 5.66
CA LEU A 161 -11.52 2.67 4.40
C LEU A 161 -10.47 2.85 3.31
N VAL A 162 -10.67 2.12 2.23
CA VAL A 162 -9.84 2.24 1.04
C VAL A 162 -10.61 3.02 0.00
N PHE A 163 -9.96 4.05 -0.53
CA PHE A 163 -10.51 4.84 -1.63
C PHE A 163 -9.69 4.60 -2.90
N PRO A 164 -10.34 4.59 -4.07
CA PRO A 164 -9.63 4.38 -5.32
C PRO A 164 -8.63 5.50 -5.58
N ARG A 165 -7.49 5.14 -6.13
CA ARG A 165 -6.63 6.13 -6.79
C ARG A 165 -7.31 6.57 -8.06
N CYS A 166 -7.73 7.82 -8.09
CA CYS A 166 -8.19 8.43 -9.33
C CYS A 166 -6.96 8.82 -10.16
N ASN A 167 -6.77 8.15 -11.30
CA ASN A 167 -5.86 8.64 -12.33
C ASN A 167 -6.50 9.82 -13.08
N GLU A 168 -5.73 10.51 -13.93
CA GLU A 168 -6.21 11.65 -14.74
C GLU A 168 -7.44 11.32 -15.61
N THR A 169 -7.72 10.03 -15.84
CA THR A 169 -8.88 9.54 -16.60
C THR A 169 -10.07 9.16 -15.73
N GLY A 170 -9.99 9.37 -14.40
CA GLY A 170 -11.06 9.04 -13.45
C GLY A 170 -11.25 7.54 -13.22
N LYS A 171 -10.39 6.68 -13.78
CA LYS A 171 -10.41 5.24 -13.52
C LYS A 171 -9.57 4.92 -12.31
N GLY A 172 -10.21 4.50 -11.24
CA GLY A 172 -9.54 4.01 -10.05
C GLY A 172 -8.87 2.65 -10.31
N SER A 173 -7.64 2.48 -9.84
CA SER A 173 -6.98 1.17 -9.83
C SER A 173 -6.99 0.62 -8.40
N TYR A 174 -7.77 -0.42 -8.21
CA TYR A 174 -7.82 -1.16 -6.95
C TYR A 174 -7.00 -2.46 -6.98
N GLY A 175 -6.62 -2.95 -8.16
CA GLY A 175 -6.20 -4.32 -8.42
C GLY A 175 -5.41 -5.03 -7.31
N ARG A 176 -4.40 -4.37 -6.72
CA ARG A 176 -3.60 -4.96 -5.64
C ARG A 176 -4.32 -4.95 -4.28
N ILE A 177 -5.09 -3.91 -4.00
CA ILE A 177 -5.81 -3.78 -2.73
C ILE A 177 -7.02 -4.71 -2.78
N ASP A 178 -7.74 -4.80 -3.90
CA ASP A 178 -8.84 -5.73 -4.08
C ASP A 178 -8.38 -7.18 -3.89
N ALA A 179 -7.25 -7.55 -4.49
CA ALA A 179 -6.67 -8.88 -4.30
C ALA A 179 -6.32 -9.15 -2.82
N LEU A 180 -5.80 -8.17 -2.10
CA LEU A 180 -5.53 -8.26 -0.66
C LEU A 180 -6.82 -8.45 0.15
N LEU A 181 -7.84 -7.62 -0.11
CA LEU A 181 -9.12 -7.68 0.59
C LEU A 181 -9.83 -9.02 0.36
N GLN A 182 -9.85 -9.50 -0.90
CA GLN A 182 -10.38 -10.82 -1.24
C GLN A 182 -9.64 -11.94 -0.52
N LEU A 183 -8.29 -11.90 -0.49
CA LEU A 183 -7.47 -12.89 0.21
C LEU A 183 -7.79 -12.94 1.71
N CYS A 184 -8.09 -11.79 2.31
CA CYS A 184 -8.44 -11.67 3.73
C CYS A 184 -9.95 -11.79 4.01
N SER A 185 -10.79 -12.08 3.01
CA SER A 185 -12.25 -12.13 3.12
C SER A 185 -12.87 -10.87 3.74
N ILE A 186 -12.33 -9.70 3.37
CA ILE A 186 -12.79 -8.38 3.80
C ILE A 186 -13.60 -7.76 2.66
N THR A 187 -14.79 -7.26 2.98
CA THR A 187 -15.73 -6.60 2.04
C THR A 187 -15.84 -5.10 2.33
#